data_530a8084ad40ad503b101ab1b9976093
#
_entry.id   530a8084ad40ad503b101ab1b9976093
#
_cell.length_a   1.000
_cell.length_b   1.000
_cell.length_c   1.000
_cell.angle_alpha   90.00
_cell.angle_beta   90.00
_cell.angle_gamma   90.00
#
_symmetry.space_group_name_H-M   'P 1'
#
loop_
_entity.id
_entity.type
_entity.pdbx_description
1 polymer ?
#
loop_
_entity_poly.entity_id
_entity_poly.type
_entity_poly.pdbx_seq_one_letter_code
_entity_poly.pdbx_strand_id
1 'polypeptide(L)'
;MLSNVLNPSNVAPARNRRSRRRRRASLLSKYTRQTLAGLLAFFVAAFLLGQLIPSPTIPSNIVFISPKYEHYQAHKDDYDTLFFGSSRVYSQIIPAVFDEAASEEGLSLNSYNFGIPAMRAIDSTVLLEEVLANPPKNLKWVFFESILDKGYEPIPNARTNRSIYWHNWKNTQFAAQYILNSDESLPNKAVLLSSHLLPFLYHQLNVGRLFSQLLPSTFTVEEQTVAAEFTATEGFYALSDETTPERQYFLNAQQAYLDSVAVLGGRTADEPWVETVSDEAYLSANKVVLLNRVSETVRAAGAEPIFIDPPSLHLENDFQAAEQLGTIDRLLSYRDPNQFPQLYVPENRYDVDHLNRAGSEEFTRLIAKDFSQMAPSKAAQAKLP
;
A
#
# COMPACT_ATOMS: atom_id res chain seq x y z
N MET A 1 32.19 38.93 -89.61
CA MET A 1 33.46 38.21 -89.30
C MET A 1 33.32 37.67 -87.88
N LEU A 2 33.69 36.42 -87.71
CA LEU A 2 33.85 35.64 -86.47
C LEU A 2 32.59 35.19 -85.71
N SER A 3 32.20 34.01 -86.07
CA SER A 3 31.40 33.02 -85.36
C SER A 3 32.10 32.60 -84.10
N ASN A 4 31.35 32.52 -82.99
CA ASN A 4 31.74 31.74 -81.84
C ASN A 4 30.74 30.61 -81.61
N VAL A 5 31.21 29.40 -81.85
CA VAL A 5 30.57 28.13 -81.60
C VAL A 5 30.56 27.89 -80.11
N LEU A 6 29.34 27.84 -79.51
CA LEU A 6 29.13 27.31 -78.16
C LEU A 6 28.95 25.80 -78.20
N ASN A 7 29.86 25.11 -77.55
CA ASN A 7 29.93 23.68 -77.45
C ASN A 7 28.97 23.19 -76.30
N PRO A 8 27.93 22.33 -76.55
CA PRO A 8 27.05 21.82 -75.53
C PRO A 8 27.47 20.39 -75.16
N SER A 9 28.37 20.25 -74.20
CA SER A 9 28.55 18.92 -73.61
C SER A 9 29.23 19.02 -72.24
N ASN A 10 28.40 19.10 -71.18
CA ASN A 10 28.75 18.62 -69.88
C ASN A 10 27.48 18.62 -68.95
N VAL A 11 26.51 17.81 -69.31
CA VAL A 11 25.42 17.46 -68.36
C VAL A 11 25.80 16.12 -67.79
N ALA A 12 26.36 16.12 -66.57
CA ALA A 12 26.63 14.91 -65.83
C ALA A 12 25.32 14.25 -65.41
N PRO A 13 25.19 12.91 -65.51
CA PRO A 13 23.93 12.23 -65.39
C PRO A 13 23.39 12.26 -63.93
N ALA A 14 22.20 12.82 -63.74
CA ALA A 14 21.45 12.90 -62.51
C ALA A 14 21.05 11.53 -61.91
N ARG A 15 21.53 10.44 -62.51
CA ARG A 15 21.12 9.05 -62.19
C ARG A 15 21.70 8.48 -60.89
N ASN A 16 22.70 9.10 -60.28
CA ASN A 16 23.43 8.49 -59.15
C ASN A 16 22.95 8.92 -57.76
N ARG A 17 22.17 9.99 -57.61
CA ARG A 17 21.70 10.45 -56.32
C ARG A 17 20.51 9.67 -55.79
N ARG A 18 19.59 9.21 -56.64
CA ARG A 18 18.42 8.43 -56.26
C ARG A 18 18.77 6.99 -55.82
N SER A 19 19.75 6.36 -56.46
CA SER A 19 20.23 5.02 -56.12
C SER A 19 20.97 5.01 -54.76
N ARG A 20 21.77 6.02 -54.47
CA ARG A 20 22.47 6.19 -53.18
C ARG A 20 21.48 6.46 -52.02
N ARG A 21 20.44 7.26 -52.24
CA ARG A 21 19.36 7.46 -51.22
C ARG A 21 18.58 6.20 -50.94
N ARG A 22 18.20 5.43 -51.95
CA ARG A 22 17.49 4.14 -51.77
C ARG A 22 18.35 3.09 -51.05
N ARG A 23 19.66 3.00 -51.37
CA ARG A 23 20.59 2.10 -50.65
C ARG A 23 20.78 2.51 -49.19
N ARG A 24 20.93 3.80 -48.88
CA ARG A 24 21.02 4.28 -47.49
C ARG A 24 19.74 4.03 -46.72
N ALA A 25 18.59 4.26 -47.30
CA ALA A 25 17.29 3.97 -46.66
C ALA A 25 17.10 2.46 -46.41
N SER A 26 17.56 1.60 -47.34
CA SER A 26 17.49 0.12 -47.16
C SER A 26 18.46 -0.39 -46.09
N LEU A 27 19.65 0.19 -46.00
CA LEU A 27 20.63 -0.14 -44.95
C LEU A 27 20.16 0.32 -43.58
N LEU A 28 19.64 1.54 -43.44
CA LEU A 28 19.02 2.04 -42.21
C LEU A 28 17.86 1.14 -41.81
N SER A 29 16.99 0.74 -42.71
CA SER A 29 15.91 -0.20 -42.48
C SER A 29 16.41 -1.58 -42.02
N LYS A 30 17.51 -2.07 -42.58
CA LYS A 30 18.13 -3.35 -42.17
C LYS A 30 18.71 -3.26 -40.76
N TYR A 31 19.48 -2.25 -40.45
CA TYR A 31 20.07 -2.03 -39.13
C TYR A 31 18.96 -1.81 -38.09
N THR A 32 17.94 -1.02 -38.39
CA THR A 32 16.80 -0.80 -37.49
C THR A 32 16.09 -2.12 -37.19
N ARG A 33 15.84 -2.95 -38.21
CA ARG A 33 15.22 -4.30 -37.99
C ARG A 33 16.11 -5.21 -37.17
N GLN A 34 17.42 -5.23 -37.37
CA GLN A 34 18.36 -6.03 -36.58
C GLN A 34 18.42 -5.56 -35.14
N THR A 35 18.46 -4.23 -34.91
CA THR A 35 18.42 -3.65 -33.56
C THR A 35 17.13 -4.00 -32.85
N LEU A 36 15.98 -3.84 -33.52
CA LEU A 36 14.69 -4.21 -32.95
C LEU A 36 14.59 -5.72 -32.64
N ALA A 37 15.09 -6.57 -33.55
CA ALA A 37 15.14 -8.02 -33.31
C ALA A 37 16.07 -8.37 -32.13
N GLY A 38 17.22 -7.71 -32.02
CA GLY A 38 18.15 -7.87 -30.92
C GLY A 38 17.54 -7.43 -29.57
N LEU A 39 16.89 -6.28 -29.56
CA LEU A 39 16.15 -5.80 -28.36
C LEU A 39 15.04 -6.77 -27.99
N LEU A 40 14.23 -7.23 -28.94
CA LEU A 40 13.17 -8.21 -28.68
C LEU A 40 13.75 -9.52 -28.11
N ALA A 41 14.82 -10.04 -28.73
CA ALA A 41 15.48 -11.25 -28.23
C ALA A 41 16.06 -11.07 -26.82
N PHE A 42 16.63 -9.89 -26.52
CA PHE A 42 17.10 -9.55 -25.18
C PHE A 42 15.95 -9.55 -24.16
N PHE A 43 14.84 -8.88 -24.47
CA PHE A 43 13.70 -8.83 -23.56
C PHE A 43 13.04 -10.19 -23.38
N VAL A 44 12.93 -11.01 -24.46
CA VAL A 44 12.44 -12.37 -24.35
C VAL A 44 13.35 -13.23 -23.50
N ALA A 45 14.67 -13.14 -23.68
CA ALA A 45 15.63 -13.87 -22.86
C ALA A 45 15.59 -13.43 -21.40
N ALA A 46 15.53 -12.13 -21.12
CA ALA A 46 15.41 -11.59 -19.78
C ALA A 46 14.12 -12.04 -19.11
N PHE A 47 12.99 -12.04 -19.83
CA PHE A 47 11.71 -12.55 -19.34
C PHE A 47 11.79 -14.05 -19.00
N LEU A 48 12.31 -14.88 -19.92
CA LEU A 48 12.43 -16.33 -19.69
C LEU A 48 13.38 -16.65 -18.52
N LEU A 49 14.51 -15.96 -18.42
CA LEU A 49 15.42 -16.11 -17.28
C LEU A 49 14.75 -15.66 -15.97
N GLY A 50 13.97 -14.57 -16.02
CA GLY A 50 13.19 -14.11 -14.87
C GLY A 50 12.20 -15.14 -14.35
N GLN A 51 11.60 -15.94 -15.23
CA GLN A 51 10.66 -17.02 -14.82
C GLN A 51 11.37 -18.20 -14.15
N LEU A 52 12.66 -18.39 -14.42
CA LEU A 52 13.44 -19.49 -13.82
C LEU A 52 13.95 -19.15 -12.41
N ILE A 53 13.92 -17.88 -12.01
CA ILE A 53 14.39 -17.45 -10.71
C ILE A 53 13.24 -17.56 -9.71
N PRO A 54 13.33 -18.40 -8.66
CA PRO A 54 12.31 -18.50 -7.64
C PRO A 54 12.05 -17.13 -7.01
N SER A 55 10.78 -16.80 -6.80
CA SER A 55 10.41 -15.63 -6.02
C SER A 55 10.20 -16.07 -4.58
N PRO A 56 10.93 -15.54 -3.61
CA PRO A 56 10.55 -15.72 -2.22
C PRO A 56 9.18 -15.09 -1.98
N THR A 57 8.48 -15.56 -0.99
CA THR A 57 7.16 -15.03 -0.61
C THR A 57 7.27 -13.54 -0.30
N ILE A 58 8.25 -13.14 0.48
CA ILE A 58 8.64 -11.75 0.70
C ILE A 58 10.17 -11.66 0.58
N PRO A 59 10.73 -10.79 -0.28
CA PRO A 59 12.17 -10.59 -0.40
C PRO A 59 12.79 -10.02 0.87
N SER A 60 14.06 -10.33 1.13
CA SER A 60 14.79 -9.88 2.33
C SER A 60 15.23 -8.40 2.32
N ASN A 61 14.90 -7.65 1.27
CA ASN A 61 15.44 -6.30 1.04
C ASN A 61 14.34 -5.22 0.87
N ILE A 62 13.14 -5.46 1.37
CA ILE A 62 12.07 -4.46 1.39
C ILE A 62 12.05 -3.84 2.78
N VAL A 63 12.45 -2.57 2.85
CA VAL A 63 12.46 -1.78 4.09
C VAL A 63 11.09 -1.84 4.77
N PHE A 64 11.06 -1.93 6.08
CA PHE A 64 9.91 -2.11 6.96
C PHE A 64 9.15 -3.44 6.83
N ILE A 65 9.10 -4.07 5.65
CA ILE A 65 8.36 -5.34 5.46
C ILE A 65 9.22 -6.53 5.81
N SER A 66 10.44 -6.61 5.25
CA SER A 66 11.29 -7.78 5.40
C SER A 66 11.66 -8.07 6.86
N PRO A 67 12.13 -7.08 7.66
CA PRO A 67 12.44 -7.33 9.07
C PRO A 67 11.21 -7.79 9.88
N LYS A 68 10.04 -7.18 9.65
CA LYS A 68 8.80 -7.59 10.31
C LYS A 68 8.42 -9.01 9.93
N TYR A 69 8.51 -9.36 8.65
CA TYR A 69 8.17 -10.68 8.18
C TYR A 69 9.14 -11.76 8.68
N GLU A 70 10.44 -11.47 8.73
CA GLU A 70 11.45 -12.38 9.26
C GLU A 70 11.21 -12.67 10.75
N HIS A 71 10.98 -11.62 11.56
CA HIS A 71 10.63 -11.78 12.97
C HIS A 71 9.34 -12.59 13.14
N TYR A 72 8.28 -12.20 12.43
CA TYR A 72 7.01 -12.92 12.44
C TYR A 72 7.18 -14.40 12.09
N GLN A 73 7.91 -14.74 11.03
CA GLN A 73 8.11 -16.13 10.63
C GLN A 73 8.81 -16.99 11.71
N ALA A 74 9.70 -16.38 12.49
CA ALA A 74 10.37 -17.05 13.59
C ALA A 74 9.43 -17.31 14.79
N HIS A 75 8.39 -16.49 14.98
CA HIS A 75 7.52 -16.49 16.15
C HIS A 75 6.04 -16.66 15.82
N LYS A 76 5.67 -16.91 14.56
CA LYS A 76 4.28 -16.80 14.08
C LYS A 76 3.27 -17.66 14.85
N ASP A 77 3.67 -18.82 15.30
CA ASP A 77 2.79 -19.75 16.02
C ASP A 77 2.51 -19.31 17.48
N ASP A 78 3.19 -18.26 17.94
CA ASP A 78 2.93 -17.63 19.23
C ASP A 78 1.75 -16.64 19.14
N TYR A 79 1.44 -16.11 17.93
CA TYR A 79 0.41 -15.11 17.74
C TYR A 79 -0.96 -15.72 17.42
N ASP A 80 -2.00 -15.13 17.98
CA ASP A 80 -3.41 -15.44 17.66
C ASP A 80 -4.16 -14.24 17.07
N THR A 81 -3.53 -13.07 17.05
CA THR A 81 -4.10 -11.80 16.60
C THR A 81 -3.09 -11.04 15.73
N LEU A 82 -3.53 -10.59 14.56
CA LEU A 82 -2.69 -9.83 13.64
C LEU A 82 -3.35 -8.50 13.27
N PHE A 83 -2.54 -7.43 13.20
CA PHE A 83 -2.97 -6.11 12.74
C PHE A 83 -2.32 -5.80 11.39
N PHE A 84 -3.11 -5.48 10.36
CA PHE A 84 -2.65 -5.04 9.05
C PHE A 84 -3.14 -3.64 8.75
N GLY A 85 -2.28 -2.82 8.16
CA GLY A 85 -2.69 -1.49 7.75
C GLY A 85 -1.54 -0.58 7.35
N SER A 86 -1.87 0.72 7.28
CA SER A 86 -0.98 1.80 6.90
C SER A 86 -0.07 2.25 8.06
N SER A 87 0.49 3.47 7.95
CA SER A 87 1.21 4.13 9.05
C SER A 87 0.34 4.29 10.30
N ARG A 88 -0.98 4.32 10.17
CA ARG A 88 -1.90 4.43 11.30
C ARG A 88 -1.99 3.14 12.13
N VAL A 89 -1.74 1.98 11.54
CA VAL A 89 -1.51 0.75 12.31
C VAL A 89 -0.06 0.69 12.79
N TYR A 90 0.90 0.98 11.89
CA TYR A 90 2.33 0.91 12.14
C TYR A 90 2.77 1.64 13.41
N SER A 91 2.28 2.86 13.63
CA SER A 91 2.71 3.73 14.73
C SER A 91 1.63 4.06 15.76
N GLN A 92 0.42 3.47 15.62
CA GLN A 92 -0.68 3.81 16.53
C GLN A 92 -1.28 2.60 17.26
N ILE A 93 -0.93 1.36 16.88
CA ILE A 93 -1.40 0.15 17.56
C ILE A 93 -0.20 -0.55 18.21
N ILE A 94 -0.23 -0.63 19.54
CA ILE A 94 0.84 -1.17 20.37
C ILE A 94 0.43 -2.57 20.84
N PRO A 95 0.99 -3.68 20.30
CA PRO A 95 0.58 -5.03 20.65
C PRO A 95 0.56 -5.30 22.15
N ALA A 96 1.61 -4.98 22.86
CA ALA A 96 1.71 -5.20 24.30
C ALA A 96 0.60 -4.48 25.10
N VAL A 97 0.22 -3.26 24.70
CA VAL A 97 -0.88 -2.50 25.34
C VAL A 97 -2.23 -3.10 24.99
N PHE A 98 -2.39 -3.57 23.74
CA PHE A 98 -3.61 -4.26 23.32
C PHE A 98 -3.84 -5.54 24.10
N ASP A 99 -2.81 -6.40 24.21
CA ASP A 99 -2.86 -7.68 24.89
C ASP A 99 -3.11 -7.50 26.40
N GLU A 100 -2.45 -6.50 27.02
CA GLU A 100 -2.67 -6.14 28.42
C GLU A 100 -4.12 -5.72 28.66
N ALA A 101 -4.62 -4.74 27.89
CA ALA A 101 -5.97 -4.20 28.04
C ALA A 101 -7.05 -5.27 27.72
N ALA A 102 -6.83 -6.10 26.71
CA ALA A 102 -7.72 -7.24 26.43
C ALA A 102 -7.73 -8.26 27.58
N SER A 103 -6.58 -8.48 28.25
CA SER A 103 -6.49 -9.35 29.43
C SER A 103 -7.27 -8.81 30.61
N GLU A 104 -7.29 -7.50 30.83
CA GLU A 104 -8.12 -6.83 31.85
C GLU A 104 -9.62 -7.11 31.62
N GLU A 105 -10.04 -7.19 30.35
CA GLU A 105 -11.41 -7.54 29.94
C GLU A 105 -11.64 -9.06 29.85
N GLY A 106 -10.64 -9.87 30.24
CA GLY A 106 -10.75 -11.33 30.33
C GLY A 106 -10.41 -12.08 29.03
N LEU A 107 -9.86 -11.45 28.01
CA LEU A 107 -9.35 -12.09 26.81
C LEU A 107 -7.83 -12.27 26.91
N SER A 108 -7.35 -13.50 26.69
CA SER A 108 -5.90 -13.76 26.59
C SER A 108 -5.52 -13.79 25.13
N LEU A 109 -4.81 -12.78 24.67
CA LEU A 109 -4.39 -12.58 23.29
C LEU A 109 -2.87 -12.43 23.22
N ASN A 110 -2.31 -12.71 22.05
CA ASN A 110 -0.93 -12.43 21.70
C ASN A 110 -0.89 -11.88 20.28
N SER A 111 -0.64 -10.60 20.16
CA SER A 111 -0.83 -9.86 18.93
C SER A 111 0.48 -9.44 18.26
N TYR A 112 0.43 -9.27 16.93
CA TYR A 112 1.54 -8.76 16.10
C TYR A 112 1.07 -7.66 15.16
N ASN A 113 1.89 -6.61 14.99
CA ASN A 113 1.59 -5.46 14.18
C ASN A 113 2.30 -5.50 12.81
N PHE A 114 1.54 -5.78 11.73
CA PHE A 114 1.95 -5.69 10.34
C PHE A 114 1.63 -4.35 9.67
N GLY A 115 1.39 -3.29 10.40
CA GLY A 115 1.28 -1.95 9.83
C GLY A 115 2.55 -1.55 9.11
N ILE A 116 2.44 -0.93 7.94
CA ILE A 116 3.58 -0.49 7.12
C ILE A 116 3.34 0.93 6.64
N PRO A 117 4.33 1.84 6.76
CA PRO A 117 4.17 3.22 6.29
C PRO A 117 3.78 3.30 4.82
N ALA A 118 2.88 4.24 4.50
CA ALA A 118 2.40 4.53 3.15
C ALA A 118 1.78 3.32 2.41
N MET A 119 1.25 2.34 3.14
CA MET A 119 0.43 1.28 2.56
C MET A 119 -0.93 1.83 2.14
N ARG A 120 -1.39 1.35 0.99
CA ARG A 120 -2.71 1.66 0.44
C ARG A 120 -3.53 0.39 0.28
N ALA A 121 -4.77 0.52 -0.15
CA ALA A 121 -5.73 -0.58 -0.21
C ALA A 121 -5.20 -1.84 -0.92
N ILE A 122 -4.64 -1.68 -2.12
CA ILE A 122 -4.10 -2.80 -2.90
C ILE A 122 -2.90 -3.42 -2.19
N ASP A 123 -1.96 -2.59 -1.73
CA ASP A 123 -0.73 -3.05 -1.08
C ASP A 123 -1.03 -3.79 0.22
N SER A 124 -1.90 -3.23 1.06
CA SER A 124 -2.30 -3.86 2.34
C SER A 124 -2.97 -5.21 2.10
N THR A 125 -3.83 -5.31 1.08
CA THR A 125 -4.49 -6.57 0.71
C THR A 125 -3.47 -7.61 0.23
N VAL A 126 -2.50 -7.21 -0.59
CA VAL A 126 -1.45 -8.12 -1.08
C VAL A 126 -0.57 -8.62 0.07
N LEU A 127 -0.14 -7.73 1.00
CA LEU A 127 0.62 -8.15 2.17
C LEU A 127 -0.17 -9.13 3.04
N LEU A 128 -1.43 -8.83 3.30
CA LEU A 128 -2.32 -9.72 4.04
C LEU A 128 -2.36 -11.12 3.40
N GLU A 129 -2.58 -11.21 2.08
CA GLU A 129 -2.60 -12.49 1.38
C GLU A 129 -1.28 -13.26 1.47
N GLU A 130 -0.15 -12.57 1.31
CA GLU A 130 1.18 -13.19 1.39
C GLU A 130 1.49 -13.71 2.79
N VAL A 131 1.12 -12.98 3.84
CA VAL A 131 1.29 -13.41 5.23
C VAL A 131 0.36 -14.57 5.55
N LEU A 132 -0.92 -14.48 5.18
CA LEU A 132 -1.93 -15.50 5.46
C LEU A 132 -1.86 -16.71 4.51
N ALA A 133 -0.98 -16.72 3.51
CA ALA A 133 -0.66 -17.95 2.77
C ALA A 133 -0.03 -19.03 3.68
N ASN A 134 0.57 -18.64 4.82
CA ASN A 134 1.07 -19.53 5.85
C ASN A 134 0.74 -18.95 7.25
N PRO A 135 -0.54 -19.02 7.68
CA PRO A 135 -0.99 -18.34 8.88
C PRO A 135 -0.45 -19.00 10.16
N PRO A 136 -0.52 -18.31 11.31
CA PRO A 136 -0.33 -18.92 12.63
C PRO A 136 -1.30 -20.07 12.86
N LYS A 137 -0.86 -21.12 13.59
CA LYS A 137 -1.71 -22.29 13.90
C LYS A 137 -2.94 -21.93 14.73
N ASN A 138 -2.79 -20.92 15.58
CA ASN A 138 -3.83 -20.52 16.55
C ASN A 138 -4.46 -19.18 16.19
N LEU A 139 -4.34 -18.74 14.93
CA LEU A 139 -4.88 -17.46 14.47
C LEU A 139 -6.39 -17.42 14.68
N LYS A 140 -6.87 -16.36 15.34
CA LYS A 140 -8.29 -16.13 15.64
C LYS A 140 -8.79 -14.83 15.03
N TRP A 141 -7.97 -13.77 15.08
CA TRP A 141 -8.41 -12.43 14.77
C TRP A 141 -7.42 -11.74 13.81
N VAL A 142 -7.98 -11.08 12.83
CA VAL A 142 -7.18 -10.21 11.92
C VAL A 142 -7.86 -8.86 11.85
N PHE A 143 -7.18 -7.87 12.36
CA PHE A 143 -7.59 -6.47 12.26
C PHE A 143 -7.04 -5.88 10.97
N PHE A 144 -7.88 -5.18 10.23
CA PHE A 144 -7.51 -4.58 8.95
C PHE A 144 -7.91 -3.11 8.90
N GLU A 145 -6.94 -2.27 8.60
CA GLU A 145 -7.08 -0.85 8.32
C GLU A 145 -6.51 -0.57 6.94
N SER A 146 -7.12 0.32 6.18
CA SER A 146 -6.55 0.79 4.93
C SER A 146 -7.18 2.11 4.47
N ILE A 147 -6.40 2.88 3.72
CA ILE A 147 -6.91 3.99 2.93
C ILE A 147 -7.46 3.41 1.62
N LEU A 148 -8.79 3.40 1.47
CA LEU A 148 -9.48 2.88 0.28
C LEU A 148 -9.41 3.90 -0.87
N ASP A 149 -8.23 4.10 -1.40
CA ASP A 149 -7.92 5.07 -2.44
C ASP A 149 -8.33 4.61 -3.86
N LYS A 150 -7.97 5.41 -4.85
CA LYS A 150 -8.29 5.15 -6.28
C LYS A 150 -7.41 4.08 -6.93
N GLY A 151 -6.46 3.52 -6.22
CA GLY A 151 -5.51 2.52 -6.75
C GLY A 151 -4.41 3.13 -7.64
N TYR A 152 -3.96 4.34 -7.35
CA TYR A 152 -2.83 4.96 -8.05
C TYR A 152 -1.49 4.49 -7.49
N GLU A 153 -0.59 4.00 -8.36
CA GLU A 153 0.80 3.73 -7.98
C GLU A 153 1.66 4.97 -8.24
N PRO A 154 2.17 5.65 -7.21
CA PRO A 154 2.98 6.85 -7.41
C PRO A 154 4.25 6.61 -8.20
N ILE A 155 4.54 7.44 -9.19
CA ILE A 155 5.75 7.31 -10.04
C ILE A 155 7.05 7.19 -9.23
N PRO A 156 7.28 7.93 -8.14
CA PRO A 156 8.48 7.72 -7.31
C PRO A 156 8.60 6.30 -6.74
N ASN A 157 7.46 5.65 -6.43
CA ASN A 157 7.42 4.31 -5.87
C ASN A 157 7.66 3.22 -6.92
N ALA A 158 7.35 3.47 -8.20
CA ALA A 158 7.40 2.49 -9.28
C ALA A 158 8.77 1.80 -9.47
N ARG A 159 9.84 2.37 -8.90
CA ARG A 159 11.21 1.83 -8.94
C ARG A 159 11.69 1.26 -7.61
N THR A 160 10.87 1.30 -6.58
CA THR A 160 11.22 0.73 -5.28
C THR A 160 11.12 -0.79 -5.30
N ASN A 161 11.92 -1.47 -4.50
CA ASN A 161 11.86 -2.93 -4.36
C ASN A 161 10.46 -3.39 -3.95
N ARG A 162 9.78 -2.63 -3.10
CA ARG A 162 8.40 -2.88 -2.68
C ARG A 162 7.45 -2.91 -3.88
N SER A 163 7.42 -1.84 -4.66
CA SER A 163 6.51 -1.74 -5.81
C SER A 163 6.84 -2.79 -6.87
N ILE A 164 8.11 -3.00 -7.21
CA ILE A 164 8.52 -4.02 -8.20
C ILE A 164 8.11 -5.42 -7.73
N TYR A 165 8.30 -5.75 -6.47
CA TYR A 165 7.95 -7.05 -5.90
C TYR A 165 6.44 -7.36 -6.02
N TRP A 166 5.60 -6.38 -5.70
CA TRP A 166 4.14 -6.58 -5.65
C TRP A 166 3.50 -6.68 -7.02
N HIS A 167 4.13 -6.13 -8.06
CA HIS A 167 3.59 -6.11 -9.41
C HIS A 167 3.85 -7.41 -10.21
N ASN A 168 3.70 -8.57 -9.55
CA ASN A 168 3.60 -9.83 -10.25
C ASN A 168 2.29 -9.87 -11.08
N TRP A 169 2.12 -10.91 -11.91
CA TRP A 169 0.95 -11.02 -12.78
C TRP A 169 -0.38 -11.02 -11.99
N LYS A 170 -0.48 -11.83 -10.93
CA LYS A 170 -1.68 -11.95 -10.08
C LYS A 170 -2.07 -10.59 -9.49
N ASN A 171 -1.14 -9.91 -8.86
CA ASN A 171 -1.39 -8.66 -8.16
C ASN A 171 -1.63 -7.49 -9.11
N THR A 172 -0.95 -7.47 -10.27
CA THR A 172 -1.23 -6.46 -11.32
C THR A 172 -2.61 -6.65 -11.94
N GLN A 173 -3.06 -7.88 -12.12
CA GLN A 173 -4.46 -8.15 -12.54
C GLN A 173 -5.46 -7.66 -11.48
N PHE A 174 -5.18 -7.89 -10.20
CA PHE A 174 -6.03 -7.39 -9.13
C PHE A 174 -6.09 -5.86 -9.12
N ALA A 175 -4.95 -5.17 -9.22
CA ALA A 175 -4.91 -3.71 -9.34
C ALA A 175 -5.72 -3.22 -10.56
N ALA A 176 -5.59 -3.89 -11.70
CA ALA A 176 -6.36 -3.55 -12.89
C ALA A 176 -7.88 -3.76 -12.69
N GLN A 177 -8.29 -4.86 -12.07
CA GLN A 177 -9.70 -5.11 -11.75
C GLN A 177 -10.25 -4.07 -10.77
N TYR A 178 -9.48 -3.73 -9.73
CA TYR A 178 -9.83 -2.69 -8.78
C TYR A 178 -10.10 -1.37 -9.50
N ILE A 179 -9.18 -0.91 -10.35
CA ILE A 179 -9.32 0.34 -11.10
C ILE A 179 -10.49 0.30 -12.09
N LEU A 180 -10.65 -0.81 -12.81
CA LEU A 180 -11.72 -0.95 -13.81
C LEU A 180 -13.13 -0.93 -13.18
N ASN A 181 -13.26 -1.43 -11.96
CA ASN A 181 -14.52 -1.43 -11.21
C ASN A 181 -14.75 -0.14 -10.40
N SER A 182 -13.84 0.82 -10.42
CA SER A 182 -14.03 2.12 -9.75
C SER A 182 -15.00 3.01 -10.52
N ASP A 183 -15.50 4.06 -9.87
CA ASP A 183 -16.38 5.06 -10.50
C ASP A 183 -15.63 6.13 -11.29
N GLU A 184 -14.33 6.00 -11.40
CA GLU A 184 -13.49 6.93 -12.14
C GLU A 184 -13.85 6.97 -13.62
N SER A 185 -13.69 8.13 -14.24
CA SER A 185 -13.88 8.30 -15.69
C SER A 185 -12.90 7.43 -16.49
N LEU A 186 -13.26 7.04 -17.73
CA LEU A 186 -12.37 6.25 -18.59
C LEU A 186 -10.98 6.85 -18.77
N PRO A 187 -10.80 8.18 -18.98
CA PRO A 187 -9.48 8.78 -19.03
C PRO A 187 -8.69 8.60 -17.71
N ASN A 188 -9.34 8.80 -16.57
CA ASN A 188 -8.70 8.61 -15.26
C ASN A 188 -8.30 7.15 -15.05
N LYS A 189 -9.18 6.19 -15.37
CA LYS A 189 -8.84 4.75 -15.33
C LYS A 189 -7.61 4.44 -16.18
N ALA A 190 -7.48 5.03 -17.37
CA ALA A 190 -6.30 4.83 -18.21
C ALA A 190 -5.02 5.37 -17.56
N VAL A 191 -5.08 6.52 -16.89
CA VAL A 191 -3.94 7.08 -16.14
C VAL A 191 -3.58 6.17 -14.96
N LEU A 192 -4.56 5.74 -14.17
CA LEU A 192 -4.36 4.84 -13.04
C LEU A 192 -3.74 3.51 -13.48
N LEU A 193 -4.29 2.86 -14.52
CA LEU A 193 -3.73 1.62 -15.07
C LEU A 193 -2.29 1.80 -15.58
N SER A 194 -1.99 2.95 -16.22
CA SER A 194 -0.65 3.23 -16.73
C SER A 194 0.40 3.35 -15.62
N SER A 195 0.01 3.74 -14.40
CA SER A 195 0.92 3.86 -13.27
C SER A 195 1.49 2.52 -12.82
N HIS A 196 0.74 1.42 -13.01
CA HIS A 196 1.15 0.06 -12.69
C HIS A 196 2.04 -0.59 -13.77
N LEU A 197 2.13 -0.01 -14.97
CA LEU A 197 2.84 -0.63 -16.08
C LEU A 197 4.35 -0.72 -15.85
N LEU A 198 4.97 0.34 -15.32
CA LEU A 198 6.42 0.38 -15.14
C LEU A 198 6.92 -0.61 -14.09
N PRO A 199 6.35 -0.67 -12.86
CA PRO A 199 6.76 -1.67 -11.88
C PRO A 199 6.46 -3.10 -12.34
N PHE A 200 5.33 -3.32 -13.06
CA PHE A 200 5.04 -4.61 -13.67
C PHE A 200 6.13 -5.04 -14.68
N LEU A 201 6.54 -4.15 -15.58
CA LEU A 201 7.62 -4.45 -16.53
C LEU A 201 8.94 -4.75 -15.81
N TYR A 202 9.28 -3.99 -14.77
CA TYR A 202 10.47 -4.25 -13.96
C TYR A 202 10.39 -5.60 -13.27
N HIS A 203 9.24 -5.98 -12.74
CA HIS A 203 9.01 -7.30 -12.17
C HIS A 203 9.21 -8.40 -13.21
N GLN A 204 8.57 -8.28 -14.39
CA GLN A 204 8.67 -9.29 -15.46
C GLN A 204 10.08 -9.45 -16.02
N LEU A 205 10.85 -8.37 -16.08
CA LEU A 205 12.25 -8.37 -16.49
C LEU A 205 13.23 -8.72 -15.36
N ASN A 206 12.71 -9.02 -14.17
CA ASN A 206 13.49 -9.39 -13.00
C ASN A 206 14.52 -8.33 -12.57
N VAL A 207 14.19 -7.04 -12.77
CA VAL A 207 15.07 -5.94 -12.43
C VAL A 207 15.30 -5.92 -10.90
N GLY A 208 16.55 -6.08 -10.50
CA GLY A 208 16.96 -6.09 -9.09
C GLY A 208 16.72 -7.38 -8.32
N ARG A 209 15.86 -8.30 -8.76
CA ARG A 209 15.51 -9.53 -8.03
C ARG A 209 16.68 -10.50 -7.89
N LEU A 210 17.46 -10.70 -8.96
CA LEU A 210 18.62 -11.58 -8.91
C LEU A 210 19.67 -11.06 -7.90
N PHE A 211 19.92 -9.75 -7.93
CA PHE A 211 20.87 -9.12 -7.01
C PHE A 211 20.37 -9.15 -5.56
N SER A 212 19.10 -8.97 -5.32
CA SER A 212 18.51 -9.05 -3.97
C SER A 212 18.56 -10.46 -3.37
N GLN A 213 18.66 -11.50 -4.20
CA GLN A 213 18.81 -12.88 -3.73
C GLN A 213 20.29 -13.28 -3.54
N LEU A 214 21.18 -12.69 -4.33
CA LEU A 214 22.61 -13.04 -4.31
C LEU A 214 23.44 -12.19 -3.33
N LEU A 215 22.99 -10.98 -3.05
CA LEU A 215 23.65 -10.07 -2.13
C LEU A 215 22.89 -10.03 -0.82
N PRO A 216 23.58 -10.08 0.33
CA PRO A 216 22.92 -9.86 1.62
C PRO A 216 22.24 -8.50 1.60
N SER A 217 21.07 -8.41 2.25
CA SER A 217 20.37 -7.14 2.44
C SER A 217 21.28 -6.17 3.21
N THR A 218 21.73 -5.12 2.54
CA THR A 218 22.49 -4.05 3.17
C THR A 218 21.52 -2.98 3.65
N PHE A 219 20.89 -3.22 4.79
CA PHE A 219 20.14 -2.16 5.45
C PHE A 219 21.10 -1.11 6.00
N THR A 220 20.73 0.14 5.89
CA THR A 220 21.44 1.25 6.56
C THR A 220 21.41 1.04 8.07
N VAL A 221 22.26 1.76 8.80
CA VAL A 221 22.26 1.72 10.27
C VAL A 221 20.90 2.11 10.85
N GLU A 222 20.24 3.10 10.24
CA GLU A 222 18.91 3.53 10.62
C GLU A 222 17.86 2.43 10.39
N GLU A 223 17.88 1.77 9.24
CA GLU A 223 16.97 0.66 8.92
C GLU A 223 17.22 -0.55 9.86
N GLN A 224 18.45 -0.80 10.26
CA GLN A 224 18.77 -1.84 11.25
C GLN A 224 18.23 -1.48 12.64
N THR A 225 18.29 -0.20 13.02
CA THR A 225 17.72 0.29 14.29
C THR A 225 16.21 0.10 14.31
N VAL A 226 15.53 0.47 13.23
CA VAL A 226 14.08 0.27 13.06
C VAL A 226 13.74 -1.23 13.11
N ALA A 227 14.53 -2.09 12.49
CA ALA A 227 14.34 -3.55 12.53
C ALA A 227 14.48 -4.12 13.95
N ALA A 228 15.46 -3.63 14.73
CA ALA A 228 15.63 -4.02 16.12
C ALA A 228 14.45 -3.60 17.00
N GLU A 229 13.87 -2.41 16.75
CA GLU A 229 12.69 -1.94 17.45
C GLU A 229 11.46 -2.81 17.16
N PHE A 230 11.25 -3.24 15.91
CA PHE A 230 10.17 -4.17 15.58
C PHE A 230 10.25 -5.49 16.35
N THR A 231 11.46 -5.98 16.57
CA THR A 231 11.67 -7.19 17.36
C THR A 231 11.30 -6.97 18.83
N ALA A 232 11.62 -5.81 19.38
CA ALA A 232 11.35 -5.49 20.79
C ALA A 232 9.89 -5.11 21.09
N THR A 233 9.11 -4.77 20.06
CA THR A 233 7.76 -4.17 20.20
C THR A 233 6.67 -4.92 19.44
N GLU A 234 6.94 -6.15 19.02
CA GLU A 234 6.01 -6.97 18.22
C GLU A 234 5.49 -6.23 16.96
N GLY A 235 6.41 -5.52 16.30
CA GLY A 235 6.15 -4.82 15.06
C GLY A 235 5.68 -3.37 15.16
N PHE A 236 5.45 -2.84 16.35
CA PHE A 236 5.13 -1.41 16.54
C PHE A 236 6.36 -0.52 16.38
N TYR A 237 6.15 0.70 15.90
CA TYR A 237 7.19 1.74 15.84
C TYR A 237 6.62 3.08 16.28
N ALA A 238 7.13 3.63 17.38
CA ALA A 238 6.70 4.92 17.87
C ALA A 238 7.15 6.03 16.93
N LEU A 239 6.22 6.93 16.56
CA LEU A 239 6.64 8.22 16.01
C LEU A 239 7.30 9.00 17.13
N SER A 240 8.60 9.25 16.96
CA SER A 240 9.37 9.98 17.95
C SER A 240 8.98 11.45 17.97
N ASP A 241 9.30 12.12 19.07
CA ASP A 241 9.16 13.59 19.18
C ASP A 241 10.18 14.34 18.30
N GLU A 242 10.86 13.65 17.40
CA GLU A 242 11.77 14.25 16.43
C GLU A 242 11.04 15.31 15.60
N THR A 243 11.72 16.40 15.38
CA THR A 243 11.20 17.57 14.67
C THR A 243 11.22 17.31 13.16
N THR A 244 10.30 16.50 12.64
CA THR A 244 10.09 16.40 11.20
C THR A 244 9.40 17.68 10.69
N PRO A 245 9.49 17.98 9.38
CA PRO A 245 8.76 19.09 8.77
C PRO A 245 7.24 19.00 9.02
N GLU A 246 6.66 17.81 8.98
CA GLU A 246 5.25 17.53 9.23
C GLU A 246 4.88 17.82 10.68
N ARG A 247 5.71 17.36 11.63
CA ARG A 247 5.54 17.66 13.05
C ARG A 247 5.63 19.16 13.33
N GLN A 248 6.64 19.83 12.75
CA GLN A 248 6.81 21.28 12.92
C GLN A 248 5.63 22.07 12.31
N TYR A 249 5.14 21.63 11.14
CA TYR A 249 3.95 22.22 10.54
C TYR A 249 2.73 22.09 11.45
N PHE A 250 2.48 20.90 11.99
CA PHE A 250 1.39 20.63 12.91
C PHE A 250 1.46 21.51 14.16
N LEU A 251 2.64 21.59 14.80
CA LEU A 251 2.85 22.43 16.00
C LEU A 251 2.55 23.90 15.74
N ASN A 252 2.81 24.41 14.54
CA ASN A 252 2.53 25.79 14.15
C ASN A 252 1.07 26.02 13.70
N ALA A 253 0.32 24.97 13.38
CA ALA A 253 -1.02 25.02 12.82
C ALA A 253 -2.10 24.40 13.73
N GLN A 254 -1.84 24.26 15.04
CA GLN A 254 -2.76 23.60 15.98
C GLN A 254 -4.15 24.21 16.00
N GLN A 255 -4.29 25.55 15.86
CA GLN A 255 -5.60 26.17 15.82
C GLN A 255 -6.39 25.75 14.57
N ALA A 256 -5.77 25.74 13.40
CA ALA A 256 -6.41 25.27 12.17
C ALA A 256 -6.79 23.77 12.24
N TYR A 257 -5.99 22.98 12.94
CA TYR A 257 -6.32 21.58 13.23
C TYR A 257 -7.59 21.48 14.10
N LEU A 258 -7.65 22.24 15.21
CA LEU A 258 -8.81 22.27 16.12
C LEU A 258 -10.09 22.76 15.41
N ASP A 259 -9.97 23.76 14.54
CA ASP A 259 -11.07 24.23 13.72
C ASP A 259 -11.59 23.10 12.80
N SER A 260 -10.69 22.32 12.20
CA SER A 260 -11.04 21.15 11.37
C SER A 260 -11.71 20.06 12.20
N VAL A 261 -11.23 19.77 13.40
CA VAL A 261 -11.88 18.83 14.35
C VAL A 261 -13.28 19.30 14.72
N ALA A 262 -13.47 20.60 14.97
CA ALA A 262 -14.79 21.15 15.29
C ALA A 262 -15.79 20.98 14.13
N VAL A 263 -15.33 21.15 12.89
CA VAL A 263 -16.14 20.93 11.68
C VAL A 263 -16.51 19.46 11.55
N LEU A 264 -15.56 18.55 11.71
CA LEU A 264 -15.82 17.10 11.69
C LEU A 264 -16.83 16.68 12.77
N GLY A 265 -16.82 17.34 13.94
CA GLY A 265 -17.79 17.15 15.02
C GLY A 265 -19.16 17.80 14.80
N GLY A 266 -19.48 18.26 13.58
CA GLY A 266 -20.77 18.86 13.24
C GLY A 266 -20.96 20.31 13.72
N ARG A 267 -19.89 21.00 14.14
CA ARG A 267 -19.95 22.42 14.43
C ARG A 267 -19.81 23.22 13.14
N THR A 268 -20.73 24.14 12.90
CA THR A 268 -20.70 25.02 11.73
C THR A 268 -19.45 25.92 11.80
N ALA A 269 -18.54 25.73 10.86
CA ALA A 269 -17.50 26.72 10.57
C ALA A 269 -18.00 27.65 9.46
N ASP A 270 -17.61 28.92 9.54
CA ASP A 270 -18.00 29.94 8.55
C ASP A 270 -17.38 29.75 7.16
N GLU A 271 -16.52 28.74 6.96
CA GLU A 271 -15.94 28.39 5.66
C GLU A 271 -16.09 26.90 5.34
N PRO A 272 -16.83 26.56 4.27
CA PRO A 272 -17.11 25.19 3.90
C PRO A 272 -16.06 24.63 2.93
N TRP A 273 -14.85 24.35 3.37
CA TRP A 273 -13.98 23.44 2.60
C TRP A 273 -14.16 21.97 3.02
N VAL A 274 -15.14 21.72 3.89
CA VAL A 274 -15.62 20.38 4.24
C VAL A 274 -16.76 20.04 3.28
N GLU A 275 -16.52 19.15 2.33
CA GLU A 275 -17.60 18.57 1.53
C GLU A 275 -18.60 17.88 2.48
N THR A 276 -19.88 18.23 2.36
CA THR A 276 -20.94 17.56 3.11
C THR A 276 -20.97 16.10 2.69
N VAL A 277 -20.69 15.21 3.63
CA VAL A 277 -20.88 13.76 3.44
C VAL A 277 -22.37 13.54 3.18
N SER A 278 -22.72 12.82 2.11
CA SER A 278 -24.11 12.45 1.86
C SER A 278 -24.57 11.50 2.97
N ASP A 279 -25.78 11.70 3.49
CA ASP A 279 -26.39 10.80 4.49
C ASP A 279 -26.66 9.40 3.93
N GLU A 280 -26.57 9.21 2.61
CA GLU A 280 -26.79 7.92 1.95
C GLU A 280 -25.48 7.13 1.87
N ALA A 281 -25.48 5.93 2.48
CA ALA A 281 -24.33 5.04 2.44
C ALA A 281 -24.02 4.63 1.00
N TYR A 282 -22.84 4.99 0.52
CA TYR A 282 -22.37 4.64 -0.80
C TYR A 282 -20.98 4.03 -0.75
N LEU A 283 -20.81 2.91 -1.43
CA LEU A 283 -19.52 2.24 -1.58
C LEU A 283 -19.35 1.81 -3.04
N SER A 284 -18.27 2.26 -3.67
CA SER A 284 -17.97 1.90 -5.07
C SER A 284 -17.66 0.40 -5.22
N ALA A 285 -17.96 -0.16 -6.38
CA ALA A 285 -17.83 -1.61 -6.61
C ALA A 285 -16.42 -2.15 -6.39
N ASN A 286 -15.38 -1.38 -6.70
CA ASN A 286 -13.99 -1.77 -6.44
C ASN A 286 -13.68 -1.92 -4.94
N LYS A 287 -14.22 -1.02 -4.11
CA LYS A 287 -14.04 -1.09 -2.65
C LYS A 287 -14.78 -2.29 -2.08
N VAL A 288 -16.01 -2.58 -2.55
CA VAL A 288 -16.75 -3.80 -2.20
C VAL A 288 -15.94 -5.06 -2.52
N VAL A 289 -15.40 -5.17 -3.73
CA VAL A 289 -14.59 -6.32 -4.16
C VAL A 289 -13.34 -6.47 -3.28
N LEU A 290 -12.67 -5.38 -2.92
CA LEU A 290 -11.48 -5.41 -2.07
C LEU A 290 -11.83 -5.88 -0.65
N LEU A 291 -12.85 -5.30 -0.02
CA LEU A 291 -13.24 -5.64 1.35
C LEU A 291 -13.74 -7.08 1.46
N ASN A 292 -14.49 -7.57 0.47
CA ASN A 292 -14.87 -8.98 0.39
C ASN A 292 -13.63 -9.88 0.27
N ARG A 293 -12.68 -9.51 -0.59
CA ARG A 293 -11.43 -10.26 -0.74
C ARG A 293 -10.61 -10.34 0.54
N VAL A 294 -10.51 -9.25 1.29
CA VAL A 294 -9.88 -9.23 2.62
C VAL A 294 -10.62 -10.19 3.56
N SER A 295 -11.94 -10.07 3.64
CA SER A 295 -12.78 -10.91 4.51
C SER A 295 -12.66 -12.40 4.16
N GLU A 296 -12.71 -12.74 2.89
CA GLU A 296 -12.57 -14.12 2.40
C GLU A 296 -11.17 -14.68 2.69
N THR A 297 -10.11 -13.89 2.49
CA THR A 297 -8.73 -14.31 2.78
C THR A 297 -8.54 -14.61 4.26
N VAL A 298 -9.06 -13.75 5.12
CA VAL A 298 -8.97 -13.94 6.58
C VAL A 298 -9.75 -15.18 7.03
N ARG A 299 -10.98 -15.35 6.54
CA ARG A 299 -11.81 -16.52 6.88
C ARG A 299 -11.22 -17.83 6.35
N ALA A 300 -10.61 -17.80 5.14
CA ALA A 300 -9.91 -18.96 4.60
C ALA A 300 -8.69 -19.37 5.43
N ALA A 301 -8.08 -18.43 6.15
CA ALA A 301 -7.01 -18.69 7.12
C ALA A 301 -7.53 -19.18 8.48
N GLY A 302 -8.85 -19.33 8.66
CA GLY A 302 -9.48 -19.80 9.90
C GLY A 302 -9.69 -18.69 10.95
N ALA A 303 -9.58 -17.43 10.57
CA ALA A 303 -9.70 -16.28 11.45
C ALA A 303 -10.92 -15.41 11.11
N GLU A 304 -11.28 -14.52 12.04
CA GLU A 304 -12.34 -13.54 11.86
C GLU A 304 -11.77 -12.17 11.51
N PRO A 305 -12.28 -11.49 10.46
CA PRO A 305 -11.87 -10.15 10.10
C PRO A 305 -12.55 -9.11 11.00
N ILE A 306 -11.76 -8.16 11.49
CA ILE A 306 -12.20 -6.96 12.20
C ILE A 306 -11.67 -5.76 11.44
N PHE A 307 -12.50 -4.84 11.03
CA PHE A 307 -12.08 -3.63 10.37
C PHE A 307 -11.90 -2.50 11.39
N ILE A 308 -10.86 -1.69 11.18
CA ILE A 308 -10.58 -0.53 12.03
C ILE A 308 -10.61 0.72 11.15
N ASP A 309 -11.30 1.75 11.63
CA ASP A 309 -11.30 3.08 11.05
C ASP A 309 -10.71 4.07 12.08
N PRO A 310 -9.42 4.39 11.98
CA PRO A 310 -8.70 5.19 12.96
C PRO A 310 -9.15 6.64 13.01
N PRO A 311 -8.81 7.40 14.07
CA PRO A 311 -9.12 8.83 14.17
C PRO A 311 -8.43 9.60 13.04
N SER A 312 -9.22 10.27 12.21
CA SER A 312 -8.77 10.97 11.00
C SER A 312 -9.65 12.21 10.74
N LEU A 313 -9.05 13.22 10.10
CA LEU A 313 -9.80 14.38 9.58
C LEU A 313 -10.31 14.16 8.15
N HIS A 314 -9.98 13.03 7.51
CA HIS A 314 -10.52 12.70 6.19
C HIS A 314 -12.01 12.42 6.28
N LEU A 315 -12.79 12.94 5.34
CA LEU A 315 -14.25 12.81 5.35
C LEU A 315 -14.76 11.51 4.72
N GLU A 316 -13.86 10.69 4.19
CA GLU A 316 -14.23 9.42 3.58
C GLU A 316 -14.81 8.48 4.65
N ASN A 317 -16.06 8.05 4.50
CA ASN A 317 -16.78 7.14 5.40
C ASN A 317 -16.94 5.73 4.82
N ASP A 318 -15.98 5.30 4.03
CA ASP A 318 -16.03 4.04 3.29
C ASP A 318 -16.27 2.82 4.19
N PHE A 319 -15.63 2.74 5.35
CA PHE A 319 -15.82 1.61 6.27
C PHE A 319 -17.19 1.63 6.93
N GLN A 320 -17.69 2.81 7.32
CA GLN A 320 -19.05 2.95 7.86
C GLN A 320 -20.09 2.59 6.79
N ALA A 321 -19.89 3.05 5.55
CA ALA A 321 -20.76 2.68 4.43
C ALA A 321 -20.68 1.17 4.16
N ALA A 322 -19.51 0.55 4.24
CA ALA A 322 -19.34 -0.89 4.07
C ALA A 322 -20.06 -1.70 5.13
N GLU A 323 -20.05 -1.27 6.40
CA GLU A 323 -20.80 -1.90 7.49
C GLU A 323 -22.29 -1.74 7.29
N GLN A 324 -22.78 -0.53 7.01
CA GLN A 324 -24.20 -0.25 6.78
C GLN A 324 -24.79 -1.05 5.60
N LEU A 325 -23.98 -1.26 4.57
CA LEU A 325 -24.35 -2.04 3.37
C LEU A 325 -24.15 -3.56 3.56
N GLY A 326 -23.63 -3.99 4.72
CA GLY A 326 -23.38 -5.40 5.02
C GLY A 326 -22.21 -6.00 4.21
N THR A 327 -21.31 -5.18 3.69
CA THR A 327 -20.09 -5.63 3.01
C THR A 327 -19.05 -6.14 4.02
N ILE A 328 -19.02 -5.55 5.21
CA ILE A 328 -18.21 -5.99 6.34
C ILE A 328 -19.11 -6.22 7.56
N ASP A 329 -18.73 -7.18 8.42
CA ASP A 329 -19.59 -7.59 9.56
C ASP A 329 -19.22 -6.87 10.86
N ARG A 330 -17.97 -6.43 11.00
CA ARG A 330 -17.44 -5.88 12.26
C ARG A 330 -16.52 -4.70 11.97
N LEU A 331 -16.91 -3.53 12.47
CA LEU A 331 -16.16 -2.29 12.38
C LEU A 331 -15.92 -1.69 13.76
N LEU A 332 -14.68 -1.29 14.03
CA LEU A 332 -14.29 -0.43 15.13
C LEU A 332 -13.92 0.95 14.56
N SER A 333 -14.85 1.90 14.65
CA SER A 333 -14.66 3.25 14.10
C SER A 333 -14.42 4.27 15.22
N TYR A 334 -13.36 5.08 15.05
CA TYR A 334 -12.93 6.10 16.00
C TYR A 334 -12.91 7.50 15.36
N ARG A 335 -13.72 7.69 14.33
CA ARG A 335 -13.72 8.93 13.53
C ARG A 335 -14.55 10.05 14.12
N ASP A 336 -15.42 9.78 15.08
CA ASP A 336 -16.24 10.82 15.70
C ASP A 336 -15.49 11.52 16.84
N PRO A 337 -15.06 12.78 16.66
CA PRO A 337 -14.36 13.52 17.71
C PRO A 337 -15.25 13.86 18.91
N ASN A 338 -16.59 13.80 18.79
CA ASN A 338 -17.49 14.00 19.92
C ASN A 338 -17.54 12.75 20.82
N GLN A 339 -17.41 11.56 20.22
CA GLN A 339 -17.39 10.29 20.91
C GLN A 339 -16.00 9.98 21.51
N PHE A 340 -14.95 10.34 20.78
CA PHE A 340 -13.56 10.05 21.15
C PHE A 340 -12.69 11.32 21.22
N PRO A 341 -13.09 12.35 22.00
CA PRO A 341 -12.40 13.64 22.00
C PRO A 341 -10.92 13.52 22.38
N GLN A 342 -10.55 12.56 23.24
CA GLN A 342 -9.16 12.33 23.65
C GLN A 342 -8.23 11.92 22.50
N LEU A 343 -8.74 11.37 21.40
CA LEU A 343 -7.94 11.03 20.23
C LEU A 343 -7.69 12.23 19.29
N TYR A 344 -8.39 13.35 19.52
CA TYR A 344 -8.34 14.54 18.69
C TYR A 344 -7.72 15.76 19.37
N VAL A 345 -7.31 15.64 20.63
CA VAL A 345 -6.57 16.73 21.30
C VAL A 345 -5.15 16.81 20.75
N PRO A 346 -4.59 18.02 20.55
CA PRO A 346 -3.24 18.20 19.99
C PRO A 346 -2.13 17.50 20.79
N GLU A 347 -2.31 17.36 22.10
CA GLU A 347 -1.37 16.70 23.02
C GLU A 347 -1.19 15.22 22.72
N ASN A 348 -2.20 14.55 22.10
CA ASN A 348 -2.19 13.15 21.72
C ASN A 348 -1.85 12.93 20.23
N ARG A 349 -1.54 14.00 19.50
CA ARG A 349 -1.23 13.94 18.07
C ARG A 349 0.26 14.17 17.83
N TYR A 350 0.81 13.40 16.87
CA TYR A 350 2.11 13.69 16.29
C TYR A 350 1.99 14.71 15.16
N ASP A 351 1.06 14.48 14.26
CA ASP A 351 0.67 15.37 13.18
C ASP A 351 -0.84 15.27 12.91
N VAL A 352 -1.30 15.78 11.78
CA VAL A 352 -2.72 15.79 11.39
C VAL A 352 -3.30 14.37 11.27
N ASP A 353 -2.50 13.41 10.81
CA ASP A 353 -2.94 12.05 10.49
C ASP A 353 -2.52 11.01 11.53
N HIS A 354 -1.52 11.32 12.39
CA HIS A 354 -0.93 10.35 13.29
C HIS A 354 -1.04 10.77 14.75
N LEU A 355 -1.25 9.77 15.61
CA LEU A 355 -1.15 9.91 17.05
C LEU A 355 0.32 9.87 17.48
N ASN A 356 0.67 10.57 18.55
CA ASN A 356 1.93 10.38 19.24
C ASN A 356 1.85 9.16 20.18
N ARG A 357 2.90 8.87 20.94
CA ARG A 357 2.97 7.71 21.83
C ARG A 357 1.80 7.66 22.82
N ALA A 358 1.47 8.78 23.46
CA ALA A 358 0.38 8.84 24.44
C ALA A 358 -1.00 8.60 23.78
N GLY A 359 -1.23 9.25 22.63
CA GLY A 359 -2.45 9.03 21.85
C GLY A 359 -2.56 7.59 21.33
N SER A 360 -1.45 6.96 20.95
CA SER A 360 -1.40 5.55 20.51
C SER A 360 -1.73 4.57 21.64
N GLU A 361 -1.25 4.82 22.85
CA GLU A 361 -1.59 4.02 24.04
C GLU A 361 -3.09 4.12 24.34
N GLU A 362 -3.65 5.32 24.35
CA GLU A 362 -5.08 5.56 24.54
C GLU A 362 -5.92 4.87 23.45
N PHE A 363 -5.56 5.06 22.18
CA PHE A 363 -6.25 4.44 21.06
C PHE A 363 -6.22 2.92 21.12
N THR A 364 -5.06 2.35 21.43
CA THR A 364 -4.90 0.89 21.54
C THR A 364 -5.76 0.31 22.67
N ARG A 365 -5.85 0.98 23.83
CA ARG A 365 -6.72 0.57 24.94
C ARG A 365 -8.20 0.63 24.57
N LEU A 366 -8.60 1.66 23.82
CA LEU A 366 -9.98 1.75 23.32
C LEU A 366 -10.31 0.59 22.37
N ILE A 367 -9.42 0.30 21.40
CA ILE A 367 -9.60 -0.85 20.49
C ILE A 367 -9.76 -2.15 21.30
N ALA A 368 -8.90 -2.41 22.28
CA ALA A 368 -8.94 -3.63 23.08
C ALA A 368 -10.25 -3.76 23.86
N LYS A 369 -10.71 -2.66 24.48
CA LYS A 369 -11.96 -2.61 25.23
C LYS A 369 -13.18 -2.87 24.34
N ASP A 370 -13.28 -2.12 23.22
CA ASP A 370 -14.45 -2.21 22.33
C ASP A 370 -14.47 -3.59 21.64
N PHE A 371 -13.31 -4.11 21.23
CA PHE A 371 -13.18 -5.47 20.71
C PHE A 371 -13.62 -6.51 21.72
N SER A 372 -13.25 -6.38 22.99
CA SER A 372 -13.62 -7.34 24.05
C SER A 372 -15.14 -7.44 24.24
N GLN A 373 -15.87 -6.35 23.98
CA GLN A 373 -17.34 -6.35 24.01
C GLN A 373 -17.96 -7.05 22.80
N MET A 374 -17.25 -7.02 21.63
CA MET A 374 -17.69 -7.66 20.39
C MET A 374 -17.29 -9.15 20.33
N ALA A 375 -16.21 -9.52 21.01
CA ALA A 375 -15.69 -10.88 20.99
C ALA A 375 -16.69 -11.85 21.66
N PRO A 376 -16.87 -13.07 21.09
CA PRO A 376 -17.73 -14.06 21.73
C PRO A 376 -17.19 -14.41 23.12
N SER A 377 -18.11 -14.56 24.10
CA SER A 377 -17.72 -14.93 25.45
C SER A 377 -16.88 -16.21 25.50
N LYS A 378 -16.01 -16.38 26.50
CA LYS A 378 -15.17 -17.59 26.68
C LYS A 378 -15.91 -18.90 26.48
N ALA A 379 -17.21 -18.95 26.88
CA ALA A 379 -18.07 -20.12 26.71
C ALA A 379 -18.45 -20.38 25.23
N ALA A 380 -18.46 -19.35 24.38
CA ALA A 380 -18.72 -19.48 22.96
C ALA A 380 -17.42 -19.77 22.17
N GLN A 381 -16.27 -19.24 22.61
CA GLN A 381 -14.95 -19.51 22.00
C GLN A 381 -14.53 -20.98 22.14
N ALA A 382 -14.88 -21.65 23.27
CA ALA A 382 -14.61 -23.08 23.45
C ALA A 382 -15.44 -24.02 22.55
N LYS A 383 -16.35 -23.47 21.73
CA LYS A 383 -17.19 -24.18 20.75
C LYS A 383 -16.87 -23.90 19.30
N LEU A 384 -15.91 -23.03 19.03
CA LEU A 384 -15.39 -22.86 17.68
C LEU A 384 -14.51 -24.07 17.34
N PRO A 385 -14.68 -24.66 16.15
CA PRO A 385 -14.03 -25.90 15.76
C PRO A 385 -12.52 -25.80 15.65
#